data_da1efa963914bb2cda1fb7170b7709e5
#
_entry.id   da1efa963914bb2cda1fb7170b7709e5
#
_cell.length_a   1.000
_cell.length_b   1.000
_cell.length_c   1.000
_cell.angle_alpha   90.00
_cell.angle_beta   90.00
_cell.angle_gamma   90.00
#
_symmetry.space_group_name_H-M   'P 1'
#
loop_
_entity.id
_entity.type
_entity.pdbx_description
1 polymer ?
#
loop_
_entity_poly.entity_id
_entity_poly.type
_entity_poly.pdbx_seq_one_letter_code
_entity_poly.pdbx_strand_id
1 'polypeptide(L)'
;HKLDFGEFDEIDYSLIAIHTTLEDYRLAYFINQKLHVNLNKSIKEIQITVKEGEAHFSRFHYYEKKKEISWDLIQNKNEVIHQQKEENQSLFSNIIDLEAAKKVYMLPEFKKVEYFLKIENCEMNLNLLEIMNKLNTIDNVAMTYIVDTNRIKSKNNLIF
;
A
#
# COMPACT_ATOMS: atom_id res chain seq x y z
N HIS A 1 -21.64 -30.22 -2.36
CA HIS A 1 -21.85 -29.10 -1.78
C HIS A 1 -20.86 -27.98 -2.13
N LYS A 2 -21.42 -27.01 -2.39
CA LYS A 2 -20.64 -25.88 -2.75
C LYS A 2 -20.00 -25.26 -1.55
N LEU A 3 -18.72 -25.41 -1.46
CA LEU A 3 -17.99 -24.54 -0.63
C LEU A 3 -18.26 -23.11 -1.06
N ASP A 4 -18.85 -22.40 -0.17
CA ASP A 4 -18.98 -20.97 -0.33
C ASP A 4 -17.62 -20.34 -0.25
N PHE A 5 -16.97 -20.20 -1.40
CA PHE A 5 -15.70 -19.52 -1.46
C PHE A 5 -15.78 -18.08 -0.96
N GLY A 6 -16.98 -17.50 -0.95
CA GLY A 6 -17.23 -16.20 -0.37
C GLY A 6 -16.97 -16.14 1.14
N GLU A 7 -17.15 -17.23 1.86
CA GLU A 7 -16.83 -17.29 3.29
C GLU A 7 -15.33 -17.31 3.56
N PHE A 8 -14.52 -17.81 2.63
CA PHE A 8 -13.08 -17.81 2.73
C PHE A 8 -12.46 -16.47 2.32
N ASP A 9 -13.22 -15.66 1.62
CA ASP A 9 -12.82 -14.31 1.24
C ASP A 9 -13.25 -13.26 2.27
N GLU A 10 -13.58 -13.68 3.49
CA GLU A 10 -13.84 -12.76 4.57
C GLU A 10 -12.62 -11.86 4.79
N ILE A 11 -12.89 -10.57 4.67
CA ILE A 11 -11.87 -9.56 4.87
C ILE A 11 -11.63 -9.41 6.36
N ASP A 12 -10.50 -9.94 6.82
CA ASP A 12 -10.06 -9.89 8.20
C ASP A 12 -9.09 -8.73 8.44
N TYR A 13 -9.27 -7.64 7.71
CA TYR A 13 -8.44 -6.46 7.89
C TYR A 13 -9.25 -5.19 7.73
N SER A 14 -8.77 -4.14 8.38
CA SER A 14 -9.17 -2.77 8.11
C SER A 14 -8.10 -2.08 7.29
N LEU A 15 -8.51 -1.20 6.40
CA LEU A 15 -7.61 -0.46 5.52
C LEU A 15 -7.87 1.03 5.69
N ILE A 16 -6.81 1.76 6.06
CA ILE A 16 -6.86 3.22 6.19
C ILE A 16 -6.07 3.83 5.05
N ALA A 17 -6.72 4.69 4.27
CA ALA A 17 -6.06 5.47 3.24
C ALA A 17 -5.38 6.68 3.86
N ILE A 18 -4.17 6.98 3.42
CA ILE A 18 -3.38 8.12 3.91
C ILE A 18 -2.95 8.98 2.73
N HIS A 19 -3.37 10.24 2.75
CA HIS A 19 -2.92 11.26 1.81
C HIS A 19 -1.81 12.08 2.47
N THR A 20 -0.61 12.01 1.93
CA THR A 20 0.56 12.69 2.47
C THR A 20 1.61 12.93 1.40
N THR A 21 2.45 13.93 1.64
CA THR A 21 3.65 14.17 0.84
C THR A 21 4.91 13.53 1.46
N LEU A 22 4.77 12.89 2.62
CA LEU A 22 5.89 12.25 3.30
C LEU A 22 6.39 11.03 2.53
N GLU A 23 7.69 10.81 2.60
CA GLU A 23 8.31 9.56 2.15
C GLU A 23 7.95 8.41 3.08
N ASP A 24 8.03 7.19 2.59
CA ASP A 24 7.60 5.98 3.29
C ASP A 24 8.25 5.81 4.66
N TYR A 25 9.58 5.94 4.76
CA TYR A 25 10.31 5.77 6.02
C TYR A 25 9.98 6.86 7.04
N ARG A 26 9.73 8.08 6.56
CA ARG A 26 9.34 9.20 7.44
C ARG A 26 7.93 9.01 7.97
N LEU A 27 7.01 8.60 7.11
CA LEU A 27 5.63 8.28 7.51
C LEU A 27 5.63 7.14 8.53
N ALA A 28 6.37 6.06 8.27
CA ALA A 28 6.49 4.94 9.21
C ALA A 28 7.02 5.40 10.57
N TYR A 29 8.04 6.24 10.59
CA TYR A 29 8.59 6.80 11.81
C TYR A 29 7.55 7.55 12.64
N PHE A 30 6.78 8.45 12.01
CA PHE A 30 5.77 9.21 12.71
C PHE A 30 4.58 8.35 13.17
N ILE A 31 4.19 7.36 12.36
CA ILE A 31 3.17 6.39 12.77
C ILE A 31 3.62 5.64 14.01
N ASN A 32 4.86 5.18 14.05
CA ASN A 32 5.42 4.47 15.20
C ASN A 32 5.35 5.32 16.46
N GLN A 33 5.65 6.60 16.35
CA GLN A 33 5.58 7.52 17.49
C GLN A 33 4.14 7.75 17.96
N LYS A 34 3.22 7.96 17.03
CA LYS A 34 1.82 8.30 17.37
C LYS A 34 1.01 7.13 17.86
N LEU A 35 1.23 5.95 17.28
CA LEU A 35 0.44 4.75 17.58
C LEU A 35 1.16 3.77 18.53
N HIS A 36 2.40 4.05 18.90
CA HIS A 36 3.22 3.15 19.71
C HIS A 36 3.34 1.74 19.10
N VAL A 37 3.56 1.70 17.81
CA VAL A 37 3.86 0.48 17.05
C VAL A 37 5.30 0.51 16.58
N ASN A 38 5.79 -0.58 16.01
CA ASN A 38 7.18 -0.68 15.56
C ASN A 38 7.27 -1.20 14.13
N LEU A 39 6.71 -0.42 13.20
CA LEU A 39 6.79 -0.71 11.78
C LEU A 39 8.25 -0.69 11.32
N ASN A 40 8.70 -1.77 10.71
CA ASN A 40 10.04 -1.89 10.14
C ASN A 40 9.94 -2.24 8.66
N LYS A 41 10.86 -1.69 7.88
CA LYS A 41 10.87 -1.95 6.44
C LYS A 41 11.05 -3.45 6.18
N SER A 42 10.14 -4.02 5.42
CA SER A 42 10.22 -5.40 4.99
C SER A 42 11.30 -5.55 3.91
N ILE A 43 12.10 -6.61 4.00
CA ILE A 43 13.09 -6.95 2.97
C ILE A 43 12.39 -7.24 1.64
N LYS A 44 11.23 -7.90 1.71
CA LYS A 44 10.42 -8.17 0.51
C LYS A 44 9.45 -7.03 0.29
N GLU A 45 9.64 -6.31 -0.80
CA GLU A 45 8.66 -5.38 -1.32
C GLU A 45 7.48 -6.12 -1.95
N ILE A 46 6.35 -5.45 -2.06
CA ILE A 46 5.20 -6.00 -2.77
C ILE A 46 5.45 -5.84 -4.27
N GLN A 47 5.37 -6.95 -4.99
CA GLN A 47 5.65 -6.99 -6.42
C GLN A 47 4.37 -7.21 -7.20
N ILE A 48 4.11 -6.34 -8.16
CA ILE A 48 2.95 -6.44 -9.05
C ILE A 48 3.45 -6.41 -10.49
N THR A 49 3.03 -7.41 -11.26
CA THR A 49 3.35 -7.48 -12.68
C THR A 49 2.27 -6.77 -13.48
N VAL A 50 2.68 -5.84 -14.32
CA VAL A 50 1.83 -5.14 -15.29
C VAL A 50 2.41 -5.34 -16.69
N LYS A 51 1.68 -4.89 -17.73
CA LYS A 51 2.12 -5.05 -19.12
C LYS A 51 3.51 -4.46 -19.39
N GLU A 52 3.82 -3.38 -18.71
CA GLU A 52 5.06 -2.62 -18.89
C GLU A 52 6.24 -3.18 -18.11
N GLY A 53 6.02 -4.16 -17.23
CA GLY A 53 7.06 -4.76 -16.41
C GLY A 53 6.61 -5.03 -14.98
N GLU A 54 7.56 -5.03 -14.06
CA GLU A 54 7.30 -5.26 -12.64
C GLU A 54 7.34 -3.95 -11.87
N ALA A 55 6.33 -3.73 -11.04
CA ALA A 55 6.30 -2.63 -10.08
C ALA A 55 6.55 -3.16 -8.68
N HIS A 56 7.37 -2.45 -7.93
CA HIS A 56 7.70 -2.77 -6.55
C HIS A 56 7.17 -1.67 -5.63
N PHE A 57 6.51 -2.08 -4.56
CA PHE A 57 5.94 -1.15 -3.58
C PHE A 57 6.55 -1.42 -2.22
N SER A 58 6.99 -0.39 -1.54
CA SER A 58 7.58 -0.53 -0.22
C SER A 58 6.52 -0.98 0.79
N ARG A 59 6.97 -1.79 1.75
CA ARG A 59 6.14 -2.32 2.82
C ARG A 59 6.91 -2.20 4.13
N PHE A 60 6.25 -1.62 5.14
CA PHE A 60 6.73 -1.61 6.52
C PHE A 60 5.78 -2.46 7.33
N HIS A 61 6.30 -3.39 8.09
CA HIS A 61 5.53 -4.41 8.79
C HIS A 61 5.84 -4.41 10.29
N TYR A 62 4.81 -4.69 11.08
CA TYR A 62 4.91 -4.95 12.51
C TYR A 62 3.86 -5.97 12.92
N TYR A 63 4.29 -6.99 13.68
CA TYR A 63 3.39 -7.93 14.31
C TYR A 63 3.36 -7.70 15.81
N GLU A 64 2.21 -7.30 16.31
CA GLU A 64 1.98 -7.09 17.74
C GLU A 64 1.56 -8.41 18.39
N LYS A 65 2.53 -9.10 18.98
CA LYS A 65 2.36 -10.47 19.48
C LYS A 65 1.31 -10.57 20.59
N LYS A 66 1.23 -9.59 21.47
CA LYS A 66 0.30 -9.62 22.61
C LYS A 66 -1.16 -9.60 22.18
N LYS A 67 -1.47 -8.86 21.11
CA LYS A 67 -2.83 -8.69 20.59
C LYS A 67 -3.07 -9.50 19.33
N GLU A 68 -2.05 -10.15 18.80
CA GLU A 68 -2.09 -10.88 17.53
C GLU A 68 -2.55 -10.03 16.36
N ILE A 69 -2.10 -8.78 16.33
CA ILE A 69 -2.45 -7.81 15.29
C ILE A 69 -1.27 -7.60 14.36
N SER A 70 -1.51 -7.70 13.06
CA SER A 70 -0.53 -7.36 12.02
C SER A 70 -0.80 -5.97 11.47
N TRP A 71 0.26 -5.18 11.37
CA TRP A 71 0.26 -3.83 10.82
C TRP A 71 1.14 -3.78 9.59
N ASP A 72 0.62 -3.25 8.50
CA ASP A 72 1.38 -3.07 7.27
C ASP A 72 1.13 -1.66 6.71
N LEU A 73 2.21 -0.90 6.57
CA LEU A 73 2.19 0.37 5.84
C LEU A 73 2.67 0.08 4.41
N ILE A 74 1.83 0.37 3.44
CA ILE A 74 2.02 -0.01 2.05
C ILE A 74 2.01 1.23 1.17
N GLN A 75 3.05 1.40 0.36
CA GLN A 75 3.08 2.41 -0.68
C GLN A 75 2.08 2.05 -1.79
N ASN A 76 1.29 3.02 -2.22
CA ASN A 76 0.29 2.78 -3.27
C ASN A 76 0.76 3.18 -4.67
N LYS A 77 1.73 4.07 -4.78
CA LYS A 77 2.19 4.60 -6.07
C LYS A 77 3.65 4.28 -6.29
N ASN A 78 3.97 3.81 -7.48
CA ASN A 78 5.35 3.70 -7.95
C ASN A 78 5.39 3.82 -9.46
N GLU A 79 6.59 3.83 -10.01
CA GLU A 79 6.80 3.96 -11.45
C GLU A 79 7.52 2.73 -11.98
N VAL A 80 7.10 2.29 -13.16
CA VAL A 80 7.81 1.28 -13.94
C VAL A 80 8.47 1.99 -15.10
N ILE A 81 9.78 1.84 -15.21
CA ILE A 81 10.52 2.31 -16.36
C ILE A 81 10.34 1.29 -17.47
N HIS A 82 9.74 1.71 -18.57
CA HIS A 82 9.56 0.87 -19.74
C HIS A 82 10.92 0.61 -20.37
N GLN A 83 11.43 -0.60 -20.21
CA GLN A 83 12.57 -1.05 -20.99
C GLN A 83 12.06 -1.59 -22.31
N GLN A 84 12.16 -0.79 -23.37
CA GLN A 84 11.96 -1.33 -24.70
C GLN A 84 13.08 -2.31 -25.01
N LYS A 85 12.68 -3.51 -25.46
CA LYS A 85 13.63 -4.45 -26.03
C LYS A 85 14.31 -3.81 -27.25
N GLU A 86 15.61 -3.88 -27.27
CA GLU A 86 16.55 -3.23 -28.16
C GLU A 86 16.42 -3.56 -29.66
N GLU A 87 15.32 -4.09 -30.13
CA GLU A 87 15.25 -4.60 -31.51
C GLU A 87 15.20 -3.54 -32.60
N ASN A 88 15.00 -2.25 -32.27
CA ASN A 88 15.05 -1.16 -33.25
C ASN A 88 15.66 0.09 -32.66
N GLN A 89 16.96 0.11 -32.57
CA GLN A 89 17.72 1.30 -32.19
C GLN A 89 17.73 2.34 -33.31
N SER A 90 16.68 3.14 -33.40
CA SER A 90 16.83 4.46 -34.01
C SER A 90 17.17 5.45 -32.89
N LEU A 91 18.05 6.40 -33.15
CA LEU A 91 18.46 7.46 -32.23
C LEU A 91 17.26 8.25 -31.64
N PHE A 92 16.14 8.24 -32.34
CA PHE A 92 14.89 8.89 -31.92
C PHE A 92 14.11 8.07 -30.91
N SER A 93 14.17 6.74 -30.93
CA SER A 93 13.45 5.90 -29.94
C SER A 93 14.08 6.02 -28.56
N ASN A 94 15.38 6.22 -28.45
CA ASN A 94 16.06 6.39 -27.17
C ASN A 94 15.65 7.66 -26.41
N ILE A 95 15.30 8.71 -27.11
CA ILE A 95 14.85 9.97 -26.48
C ILE A 95 13.41 9.85 -25.99
N ILE A 96 12.58 9.12 -26.72
CA ILE A 96 11.18 8.88 -26.37
C ILE A 96 11.09 7.87 -25.22
N ASP A 97 11.99 6.89 -25.17
CA ASP A 97 11.99 5.83 -24.14
C ASP A 97 12.40 6.33 -22.77
N LEU A 98 13.20 7.37 -22.67
CA LEU A 98 13.60 7.98 -21.41
C LEU A 98 12.45 8.72 -20.71
N GLU A 99 11.37 9.04 -21.42
CA GLU A 99 10.22 9.76 -20.89
C GLU A 99 9.04 8.84 -20.51
N ALA A 100 9.13 7.55 -20.75
CA ALA A 100 8.02 6.61 -20.58
C ALA A 100 7.99 5.91 -19.21
N ALA A 101 8.22 6.67 -18.13
CA ALA A 101 7.95 6.17 -16.80
C ALA A 101 6.42 6.10 -16.59
N LYS A 102 5.87 4.89 -16.46
CA LYS A 102 4.45 4.71 -16.21
C LYS A 102 4.19 4.58 -14.72
N LYS A 103 3.25 5.37 -14.23
CA LYS A 103 2.77 5.25 -12.85
C LYS A 103 1.94 3.99 -12.69
N VAL A 104 2.25 3.21 -11.67
CA VAL A 104 1.54 1.99 -11.30
C VAL A 104 1.05 2.13 -9.86
N TYR A 105 -0.08 1.54 -9.58
CA TYR A 105 -0.74 1.62 -8.27
C TYR A 105 -0.99 0.24 -7.69
N MET A 106 -0.77 0.12 -6.38
CA MET A 106 -1.14 -1.09 -5.63
C MET A 106 -2.63 -1.36 -5.76
N LEU A 107 -3.44 -0.32 -5.51
CA LEU A 107 -4.88 -0.36 -5.72
C LEU A 107 -5.25 0.68 -6.78
N PRO A 108 -5.38 0.28 -8.05
CA PRO A 108 -5.68 1.21 -9.15
C PRO A 108 -6.99 1.97 -8.99
N GLU A 109 -7.95 1.42 -8.26
CA GLU A 109 -9.21 2.07 -7.95
C GLU A 109 -9.05 3.26 -6.98
N PHE A 110 -7.89 3.41 -6.33
CA PHE A 110 -7.58 4.48 -5.37
C PHE A 110 -6.33 5.27 -5.78
N LYS A 111 -6.30 5.77 -6.99
CA LYS A 111 -5.10 6.45 -7.57
C LYS A 111 -4.62 7.69 -6.80
N LYS A 112 -5.51 8.32 -6.04
CA LYS A 112 -5.18 9.54 -5.31
C LYS A 112 -4.53 9.27 -3.94
N VAL A 113 -4.55 8.04 -3.48
CA VAL A 113 -4.01 7.65 -2.18
C VAL A 113 -2.52 7.35 -2.30
N GLU A 114 -1.70 7.94 -1.44
CA GLU A 114 -0.26 7.71 -1.41
C GLU A 114 0.11 6.43 -0.67
N TYR A 115 -0.54 6.17 0.48
CA TYR A 115 -0.25 4.99 1.31
C TYR A 115 -1.53 4.38 1.86
N PHE A 116 -1.44 3.09 2.16
CA PHE A 116 -2.45 2.39 2.95
C PHE A 116 -1.83 1.83 4.24
N LEU A 117 -2.56 1.96 5.33
CA LEU A 117 -2.27 1.26 6.57
C LEU A 117 -3.26 0.10 6.69
N LYS A 118 -2.76 -1.13 6.55
CA LYS A 118 -3.55 -2.35 6.67
C LYS A 118 -3.37 -2.93 8.07
N ILE A 119 -4.47 -3.21 8.74
CA ILE A 119 -4.47 -3.72 10.11
C ILE A 119 -5.30 -5.01 10.12
N GLU A 120 -4.65 -6.14 10.37
CA GLU A 120 -5.30 -7.45 10.43
C GLU A 120 -5.62 -7.85 11.87
N ASN A 121 -6.69 -8.61 12.05
CA ASN A 121 -7.17 -9.11 13.34
C ASN A 121 -7.55 -8.01 14.34
N CYS A 122 -8.10 -6.91 13.85
CA CYS A 122 -8.45 -5.77 14.70
C CYS A 122 -9.88 -5.80 15.24
N GLU A 123 -10.54 -6.95 15.26
CA GLU A 123 -11.99 -7.06 15.42
C GLU A 123 -12.56 -6.48 16.71
N MET A 124 -11.83 -6.49 17.81
CA MET A 124 -12.48 -6.17 19.09
C MET A 124 -11.85 -5.05 19.91
N ASN A 125 -10.61 -4.69 19.66
CA ASN A 125 -9.85 -3.87 20.59
C ASN A 125 -9.21 -2.61 20.00
N LEU A 126 -9.43 -2.34 18.71
CA LEU A 126 -8.87 -1.17 18.09
C LEU A 126 -9.96 -0.16 17.71
N ASN A 127 -9.83 1.02 18.25
CA ASN A 127 -10.65 2.13 17.83
C ASN A 127 -10.03 2.79 16.58
N LEU A 128 -10.55 2.46 15.41
CA LEU A 128 -10.06 3.01 14.14
C LEU A 128 -10.18 4.53 14.06
N LEU A 129 -11.21 5.10 14.67
CA LEU A 129 -11.37 6.57 14.72
C LEU A 129 -10.23 7.21 15.52
N GLU A 130 -9.84 6.61 16.63
CA GLU A 130 -8.72 7.08 17.42
C GLU A 130 -7.42 7.00 16.64
N ILE A 131 -7.20 5.89 15.93
CA ILE A 131 -6.02 5.70 15.07
C ILE A 131 -5.99 6.80 14.01
N MET A 132 -7.10 7.04 13.31
CA MET A 132 -7.17 8.09 12.29
C MET A 132 -6.91 9.48 12.88
N ASN A 133 -7.49 9.78 14.04
CA ASN A 133 -7.27 11.05 14.70
C ASN A 133 -5.78 11.26 15.02
N LYS A 134 -5.11 10.24 15.50
CA LYS A 134 -3.67 10.28 15.76
C LYS A 134 -2.86 10.46 14.47
N LEU A 135 -3.21 9.74 13.40
CA LEU A 135 -2.56 9.89 12.10
C LEU A 135 -2.71 11.31 11.55
N ASN A 136 -3.88 11.90 11.72
CA ASN A 136 -4.16 13.27 11.26
C ASN A 136 -3.37 14.33 12.04
N THR A 137 -2.78 14.01 13.18
CA THR A 137 -1.88 14.92 13.91
C THR A 137 -0.47 14.95 13.35
N ILE A 138 -0.13 14.04 12.45
CA ILE A 138 1.19 14.03 11.82
C ILE A 138 1.29 15.17 10.81
N ASP A 139 2.33 15.98 10.94
CA ASP A 139 2.58 17.06 10.00
C ASP A 139 2.73 16.49 8.57
N ASN A 140 2.17 17.17 7.58
CA ASN A 140 2.13 16.77 6.18
C ASN A 140 1.22 15.58 5.86
N VAL A 141 0.45 15.06 6.81
CA VAL A 141 -0.69 14.20 6.52
C VAL A 141 -1.90 15.09 6.27
N ALA A 142 -2.38 15.09 5.04
CA ALA A 142 -3.50 15.94 4.64
C ALA A 142 -4.85 15.36 5.07
N MET A 143 -5.01 14.04 4.91
CA MET A 143 -6.28 13.38 5.17
C MET A 143 -6.07 11.88 5.35
N THR A 144 -6.88 11.30 6.22
CA THR A 144 -7.02 9.84 6.34
C THR A 144 -8.49 9.45 6.33
N TYR A 145 -8.80 8.27 5.84
CA TYR A 145 -10.15 7.72 5.91
C TYR A 145 -10.12 6.19 5.91
N ILE A 146 -11.17 5.58 6.46
CA ILE A 146 -11.35 4.12 6.39
C ILE A 146 -11.84 3.77 5.00
N VAL A 147 -11.15 2.85 4.33
CA VAL A 147 -11.54 2.38 3.00
C VAL A 147 -12.71 1.41 3.14
N ASP A 148 -13.74 1.62 2.35
CA ASP A 148 -14.80 0.63 2.19
C ASP A 148 -14.23 -0.56 1.40
N THR A 149 -14.07 -1.68 2.08
CA THR A 149 -13.45 -2.87 1.51
C THR A 149 -14.26 -3.47 0.35
N ASN A 150 -15.56 -3.19 0.29
CA ASN A 150 -16.40 -3.60 -0.85
C ASN A 150 -16.04 -2.88 -2.15
N ARG A 151 -15.39 -1.73 -2.06
CA ARG A 151 -14.93 -0.97 -3.22
C ARG A 151 -13.58 -1.42 -3.75
N ILE A 152 -12.90 -2.29 -3.03
CA ILE A 152 -11.60 -2.81 -3.46
C ILE A 152 -11.82 -3.91 -4.49
N LYS A 153 -11.36 -3.66 -5.70
CA LYS A 153 -11.40 -4.64 -6.80
C LYS A 153 -10.14 -5.50 -6.83
N SER A 154 -9.02 -4.89 -6.55
CA SER A 154 -7.68 -5.52 -6.59
C SER A 154 -7.30 -6.16 -5.26
N LYS A 155 -8.21 -6.91 -4.63
CA LYS A 155 -8.00 -7.51 -3.31
C LYS A 155 -6.79 -8.42 -3.24
N ASN A 156 -6.47 -9.10 -4.34
CA ASN A 156 -5.33 -10.00 -4.40
C ASN A 156 -3.99 -9.29 -4.17
N ASN A 157 -3.91 -8.01 -4.50
CA ASN A 157 -2.71 -7.22 -4.29
C ASN A 157 -2.42 -6.97 -2.80
N LEU A 158 -3.40 -7.18 -1.94
CA LEU A 158 -3.27 -7.05 -0.49
C LEU A 158 -2.94 -8.37 0.23
N ILE A 159 -2.73 -9.44 -0.53
CA ILE A 159 -2.30 -10.73 -0.03
C ILE A 159 -0.79 -10.85 -0.27
N PHE A 160 -0.04 -10.77 0.81
CA PHE A 160 1.42 -10.81 0.73
C PHE A 160 2.06 -11.36 2.00
#